data_3a59e152f91b22b5cd8778f71174df79
#
_entry.id   3a59e152f91b22b5cd8778f71174df79
#
_cell.length_a   1.000
_cell.length_b   1.000
_cell.length_c   1.000
_cell.angle_alpha   90.00
_cell.angle_beta   90.00
_cell.angle_gamma   90.00
#
_symmetry.space_group_name_H-M   'P 1'
#
loop_
_entity.id
_entity.type
_entity.pdbx_description
1 polymer ?
#
loop_
_entity_poly.entity_id
_entity_poly.type
_entity_poly.pdbx_seq_one_letter_code
_entity_poly.pdbx_strand_id
1 'polypeptide(L)'
;MFVWAYSCASALLWVPFSLILIVEGQQELDWRLAVGAVISSALHIAYSLILQAGYERAELGVVYPIARGSGPVLTILFATLLMGERISPGALLGAFIVIAGIFVVTGNPFRSGSRPLQGMLLGAATGTAIAGYTLWDGYSVISLHLDPVRYYASTLLLQSLILTPGAMRRRNRIPTAVRVDIIPILIIAVCSPLAYILVLTAMQSMPLALVAPLRETSIIVGSLLSYWLFRENHLARRIAGAVVVLTGIAIISL
;
A
#
# COMPACT_ATOMS: atom_id res chain seq x y z
N MET A 1 15.18 9.21 -4.70
CA MET A 1 15.46 8.86 -6.13
C MET A 1 14.70 7.62 -6.56
N PHE A 2 14.77 6.53 -5.82
CA PHE A 2 14.10 5.27 -6.15
C PHE A 2 12.58 5.44 -6.33
N VAL A 3 11.89 6.12 -5.37
CA VAL A 3 10.44 6.41 -5.46
C VAL A 3 10.08 7.12 -6.76
N TRP A 4 10.83 8.17 -7.11
CA TRP A 4 10.62 8.89 -8.36
C TRP A 4 10.79 8.01 -9.60
N ALA A 5 11.85 7.18 -9.62
CA ALA A 5 12.17 6.35 -10.79
C ALA A 5 11.07 5.32 -11.06
N TYR A 6 10.60 4.59 -10.03
CA TYR A 6 9.51 3.65 -10.24
C TYR A 6 8.17 4.34 -10.52
N SER A 7 7.90 5.52 -9.93
CA SER A 7 6.69 6.30 -10.26
C SER A 7 6.68 6.75 -11.71
N CYS A 8 7.82 7.21 -12.25
CA CYS A 8 7.94 7.55 -13.67
C CYS A 8 7.75 6.32 -14.57
N ALA A 9 8.39 5.20 -14.24
CA ALA A 9 8.25 3.97 -15.00
C ALA A 9 6.80 3.45 -14.97
N SER A 10 6.13 3.51 -13.82
CA SER A 10 4.71 3.17 -13.68
C SER A 10 3.83 4.10 -14.52
N ALA A 11 4.06 5.42 -14.46
CA ALA A 11 3.28 6.38 -15.23
C ALA A 11 3.46 6.15 -16.74
N LEU A 12 4.68 5.91 -17.22
CA LEU A 12 4.97 5.62 -18.63
C LEU A 12 4.26 4.36 -19.13
N LEU A 13 4.03 3.39 -18.27
CA LEU A 13 3.33 2.15 -18.63
C LEU A 13 1.81 2.29 -18.52
N TRP A 14 1.31 2.81 -17.40
CA TRP A 14 -0.11 2.76 -17.07
C TRP A 14 -0.92 3.92 -17.63
N VAL A 15 -0.30 5.09 -17.90
CA VAL A 15 -1.01 6.22 -18.53
C VAL A 15 -1.41 5.89 -19.97
N PRO A 16 -0.51 5.41 -20.87
CA PRO A 16 -0.92 4.99 -22.20
C PRO A 16 -1.97 3.88 -22.17
N PHE A 17 -1.82 2.89 -21.27
CA PHE A 17 -2.80 1.82 -21.11
C PHE A 17 -4.18 2.37 -20.71
N SER A 18 -4.24 3.32 -19.78
CA SER A 18 -5.50 3.97 -19.40
C SER A 18 -6.12 4.77 -20.56
N LEU A 19 -5.31 5.39 -21.42
CA LEU A 19 -5.80 6.13 -22.58
C LEU A 19 -6.41 5.22 -23.65
N ILE A 20 -5.87 4.02 -23.85
CA ILE A 20 -6.46 3.03 -24.76
C ILE A 20 -7.87 2.65 -24.29
N LEU A 21 -8.07 2.44 -22.98
CA LEU A 21 -9.37 2.15 -22.40
C LEU A 21 -10.37 3.31 -22.51
N ILE A 22 -9.90 4.56 -22.62
CA ILE A 22 -10.76 5.74 -22.84
C ILE A 22 -11.36 5.73 -24.25
N VAL A 23 -10.61 5.31 -25.25
CA VAL A 23 -11.08 5.27 -26.63
C VAL A 23 -12.24 4.28 -26.81
N GLU A 24 -12.28 3.23 -25.97
CA GLU A 24 -13.33 2.21 -25.99
C GLU A 24 -14.56 2.55 -25.14
N GLY A 25 -14.45 3.48 -24.20
CA GLY A 25 -15.53 3.81 -23.25
C GLY A 25 -15.66 5.32 -23.01
N GLN A 26 -16.79 5.87 -23.40
CA GLN A 26 -17.16 7.30 -23.30
C GLN A 26 -17.25 7.78 -21.84
N GLN A 27 -16.15 8.01 -21.16
CA GLN A 27 -16.17 8.80 -19.93
C GLN A 27 -15.34 10.08 -20.15
N GLU A 28 -16.01 11.22 -20.02
CA GLU A 28 -15.39 12.54 -20.10
C GLU A 28 -14.37 12.75 -18.98
N LEU A 29 -13.38 13.61 -19.22
CA LEU A 29 -12.44 14.08 -18.19
C LEU A 29 -13.24 14.92 -17.16
N ASP A 30 -13.61 14.30 -16.05
CA ASP A 30 -14.30 14.99 -14.96
C ASP A 30 -13.26 15.67 -14.02
N TRP A 31 -13.58 16.87 -13.55
CA TRP A 31 -12.79 17.57 -12.53
C TRP A 31 -12.60 16.72 -11.24
N ARG A 32 -13.55 15.82 -10.95
CA ARG A 32 -13.47 14.88 -9.82
C ARG A 32 -12.26 13.96 -9.95
N LEU A 33 -11.94 13.49 -11.15
CA LEU A 33 -10.75 12.69 -11.41
C LEU A 33 -9.47 13.48 -11.09
N ALA A 34 -9.41 14.75 -11.52
CA ALA A 34 -8.25 15.59 -11.27
C ALA A 34 -8.04 15.85 -9.76
N VAL A 35 -9.10 16.25 -9.05
CA VAL A 35 -9.04 16.48 -7.60
C VAL A 35 -8.72 15.19 -6.85
N GLY A 36 -9.40 14.10 -7.20
CA GLY A 36 -9.17 12.78 -6.60
C GLY A 36 -7.70 12.35 -6.74
N ALA A 37 -7.16 12.43 -7.95
CA ALA A 37 -5.79 12.04 -8.23
C ALA A 37 -4.73 12.97 -7.58
N VAL A 38 -4.98 14.28 -7.47
CA VAL A 38 -4.09 15.22 -6.78
C VAL A 38 -3.98 14.88 -5.29
N ILE A 39 -5.09 14.68 -4.61
CA ILE A 39 -5.10 14.34 -3.19
C ILE A 39 -4.47 12.96 -2.98
N SER A 40 -4.85 11.97 -3.79
CA SER A 40 -4.25 10.62 -3.74
C SER A 40 -2.74 10.67 -3.94
N SER A 41 -2.25 11.40 -4.95
CA SER A 41 -0.82 11.50 -5.20
C SER A 41 -0.05 12.11 -4.02
N ALA A 42 -0.62 13.15 -3.38
CA ALA A 42 -0.02 13.77 -2.20
C ALA A 42 0.05 12.78 -1.02
N LEU A 43 -1.03 12.04 -0.77
CA LEU A 43 -1.09 11.02 0.29
C LEU A 43 -0.13 9.87 0.05
N HIS A 44 -0.04 9.37 -1.18
CA HIS A 44 0.91 8.30 -1.55
C HIS A 44 2.37 8.76 -1.49
N ILE A 45 2.66 10.01 -1.86
CA ILE A 45 4.00 10.60 -1.68
C ILE A 45 4.33 10.71 -0.19
N ALA A 46 3.42 11.23 0.62
CA ALA A 46 3.61 11.33 2.07
C ALA A 46 3.88 9.95 2.69
N TYR A 47 3.05 8.95 2.35
CA TYR A 47 3.27 7.56 2.74
C TYR A 47 4.68 7.07 2.37
N SER A 48 5.08 7.24 1.11
CA SER A 48 6.37 6.75 0.61
C SER A 48 7.55 7.41 1.32
N LEU A 49 7.46 8.72 1.58
CA LEU A 49 8.52 9.46 2.27
C LEU A 49 8.61 9.11 3.76
N ILE A 50 7.46 8.94 4.44
CA ILE A 50 7.42 8.53 5.85
C ILE A 50 7.98 7.12 6.01
N LEU A 51 7.56 6.19 5.14
CA LEU A 51 8.05 4.81 5.14
C LEU A 51 9.56 4.75 4.91
N GLN A 52 10.07 5.48 3.91
CA GLN A 52 11.50 5.55 3.63
C GLN A 52 12.27 6.13 4.82
N ALA A 53 11.77 7.22 5.42
CA ALA A 53 12.37 7.78 6.62
C ALA A 53 12.36 6.79 7.80
N GLY A 54 11.33 5.96 7.90
CA GLY A 54 11.23 4.88 8.87
C GLY A 54 12.36 3.86 8.70
N TYR A 55 12.57 3.39 7.48
CA TYR A 55 13.61 2.40 7.17
C TYR A 55 15.05 2.95 7.27
N GLU A 56 15.23 4.25 7.06
CA GLU A 56 16.54 4.90 7.22
C GLU A 56 16.92 5.17 8.67
N ARG A 57 15.94 5.36 9.57
CA ARG A 57 16.18 5.88 10.94
C ARG A 57 15.89 4.86 12.04
N ALA A 58 15.22 3.77 11.72
CA ALA A 58 14.84 2.76 12.68
C ALA A 58 14.91 1.35 12.06
N GLU A 59 14.84 0.34 12.91
CA GLU A 59 14.92 -1.04 12.45
C GLU A 59 13.65 -1.45 11.70
N LEU A 60 13.84 -2.11 10.56
CA LEU A 60 12.76 -2.66 9.73
C LEU A 60 11.82 -3.56 10.52
N GLY A 61 12.39 -4.36 11.46
CA GLY A 61 11.64 -5.26 12.33
C GLY A 61 10.68 -4.56 13.31
N VAL A 62 10.82 -3.24 13.50
CA VAL A 62 9.91 -2.42 14.32
C VAL A 62 8.94 -1.64 13.44
N VAL A 63 9.45 -0.92 12.44
CA VAL A 63 8.66 -0.04 11.57
C VAL A 63 7.63 -0.83 10.77
N TYR A 64 8.03 -1.93 10.15
CA TYR A 64 7.20 -2.69 9.23
C TYR A 64 5.96 -3.31 9.90
N PRO A 65 6.08 -4.06 11.03
CA PRO A 65 4.91 -4.65 11.68
C PRO A 65 3.92 -3.60 12.17
N ILE A 66 4.42 -2.50 12.72
CA ILE A 66 3.57 -1.43 13.25
C ILE A 66 2.83 -0.72 12.12
N ALA A 67 3.51 -0.40 11.01
CA ALA A 67 2.88 0.21 9.84
C ALA A 67 1.80 -0.69 9.24
N ARG A 68 2.09 -1.98 9.09
CA ARG A 68 1.17 -2.96 8.51
C ARG A 68 0.03 -3.34 9.44
N GLY A 69 0.24 -3.33 10.75
CA GLY A 69 -0.83 -3.59 11.73
C GLY A 69 -1.74 -2.39 11.95
N SER A 70 -1.17 -1.19 12.11
CA SER A 70 -1.96 0.02 12.38
C SER A 70 -2.75 0.53 11.18
N GLY A 71 -2.25 0.35 9.94
CA GLY A 71 -2.96 0.76 8.73
C GLY A 71 -4.38 0.19 8.63
N PRO A 72 -4.55 -1.14 8.59
CA PRO A 72 -5.88 -1.77 8.56
C PRO A 72 -6.76 -1.43 9.75
N VAL A 73 -6.20 -1.37 10.98
CA VAL A 73 -6.97 -0.98 12.18
C VAL A 73 -7.57 0.40 12.01
N LEU A 74 -6.77 1.38 11.61
CA LEU A 74 -7.23 2.75 11.40
C LEU A 74 -8.21 2.83 10.21
N THR A 75 -7.97 2.07 9.14
CA THR A 75 -8.89 2.01 8.00
C THR A 75 -10.26 1.49 8.43
N ILE A 76 -10.32 0.39 9.18
CA ILE A 76 -11.58 -0.17 9.71
C ILE A 76 -12.29 0.86 10.59
N LEU A 77 -11.56 1.46 11.54
CA LEU A 77 -12.11 2.46 12.45
C LEU A 77 -12.72 3.64 11.68
N PHE A 78 -11.98 4.23 10.76
CA PHE A 78 -12.45 5.39 10.02
C PHE A 78 -13.48 5.07 8.94
N ALA A 79 -13.42 3.90 8.28
CA ALA A 79 -14.46 3.46 7.36
C ALA A 79 -15.80 3.31 8.08
N THR A 80 -15.79 2.76 9.28
CA THR A 80 -16.99 2.64 10.12
C THR A 80 -17.50 4.01 10.60
N LEU A 81 -16.61 4.88 11.08
CA LEU A 81 -17.00 6.17 11.66
C LEU A 81 -17.35 7.23 10.62
N LEU A 82 -16.61 7.31 9.51
CA LEU A 82 -16.73 8.37 8.51
C LEU A 82 -17.58 7.98 7.30
N MET A 83 -17.48 6.71 6.87
CA MET A 83 -18.22 6.21 5.70
C MET A 83 -19.50 5.48 6.09
N GLY A 84 -19.74 5.26 7.40
CA GLY A 84 -20.92 4.58 7.90
C GLY A 84 -21.00 3.10 7.53
N GLU A 85 -19.88 2.48 7.20
CA GLU A 85 -19.83 1.06 6.89
C GLU A 85 -20.26 0.20 8.09
N ARG A 86 -21.20 -0.72 7.85
CA ARG A 86 -21.64 -1.69 8.85
C ARG A 86 -20.83 -2.97 8.70
N ILE A 87 -20.03 -3.27 9.71
CA ILE A 87 -19.19 -4.46 9.74
C ILE A 87 -19.82 -5.48 10.68
N SER A 88 -19.93 -6.74 10.25
CA SER A 88 -20.40 -7.81 11.14
C SER A 88 -19.38 -8.03 12.26
N PRO A 89 -19.83 -8.43 13.47
CA PRO A 89 -18.89 -8.79 14.56
C PRO A 89 -17.89 -9.88 14.17
N GLY A 90 -18.32 -10.83 13.32
CA GLY A 90 -17.45 -11.88 12.79
C GLY A 90 -16.34 -11.32 11.91
N ALA A 91 -16.68 -10.42 10.98
CA ALA A 91 -15.71 -9.77 10.10
C ALA A 91 -14.72 -8.89 10.89
N LEU A 92 -15.18 -8.20 11.94
CA LEU A 92 -14.32 -7.45 12.83
C LEU A 92 -13.34 -8.37 13.56
N LEU A 93 -13.83 -9.50 14.11
CA LEU A 93 -12.99 -10.51 14.74
C LEU A 93 -11.95 -11.07 13.77
N GLY A 94 -12.36 -11.40 12.53
CA GLY A 94 -11.45 -11.86 11.48
C GLY A 94 -10.36 -10.86 11.17
N ALA A 95 -10.70 -9.56 11.07
CA ALA A 95 -9.73 -8.49 10.87
C ALA A 95 -8.70 -8.41 12.01
N PHE A 96 -9.12 -8.50 13.26
CA PHE A 96 -8.20 -8.57 14.41
C PHE A 96 -7.29 -9.80 14.37
N ILE A 97 -7.80 -10.96 13.94
CA ILE A 97 -7.00 -12.17 13.78
C ILE A 97 -5.96 -11.98 12.67
N VAL A 98 -6.31 -11.37 11.54
CA VAL A 98 -5.35 -11.02 10.48
C VAL A 98 -4.22 -10.16 11.04
N ILE A 99 -4.55 -9.11 11.77
CA ILE A 99 -3.57 -8.21 12.39
C ILE A 99 -2.66 -8.97 13.38
N ALA A 100 -3.23 -9.81 14.23
CA ALA A 100 -2.45 -10.66 15.14
C ALA A 100 -1.50 -11.58 14.36
N GLY A 101 -1.97 -12.18 13.26
CA GLY A 101 -1.14 -13.00 12.37
C GLY A 101 0.03 -12.24 11.77
N ILE A 102 -0.17 -10.98 11.37
CA ILE A 102 0.91 -10.10 10.88
C ILE A 102 2.01 -9.95 11.94
N PHE A 103 1.64 -9.69 13.20
CA PHE A 103 2.61 -9.61 14.30
C PHE A 103 3.32 -10.95 14.57
N VAL A 104 2.65 -12.07 14.40
CA VAL A 104 3.29 -13.40 14.50
C VAL A 104 4.30 -13.59 13.38
N VAL A 105 3.95 -13.30 12.12
CA VAL A 105 4.87 -13.42 10.97
C VAL A 105 6.10 -12.55 11.15
N THR A 106 5.91 -11.29 11.49
CA THR A 106 6.98 -10.29 11.56
C THR A 106 7.82 -10.39 12.85
N GLY A 107 7.25 -10.91 13.93
CA GLY A 107 7.90 -11.08 15.23
C GLY A 107 7.67 -9.90 16.18
N ASN A 108 8.32 -9.98 17.34
CA ASN A 108 8.13 -9.00 18.40
C ASN A 108 8.93 -7.72 18.10
N PRO A 109 8.28 -6.59 17.79
CA PRO A 109 8.94 -5.33 17.47
C PRO A 109 9.67 -4.72 18.68
N PHE A 110 9.38 -5.18 19.91
CA PHE A 110 9.99 -4.66 21.13
C PHE A 110 11.31 -5.35 21.51
N ARG A 111 11.67 -6.43 20.82
CA ARG A 111 12.92 -7.18 21.09
C ARG A 111 14.14 -6.70 20.32
N SER A 112 13.93 -5.86 19.32
CA SER A 112 14.98 -5.40 18.42
C SER A 112 15.15 -3.89 18.55
N GLY A 113 16.37 -3.43 18.72
CA GLY A 113 16.74 -2.09 18.37
C GLY A 113 17.18 -1.11 19.45
N SER A 114 18.08 -0.25 19.04
CA SER A 114 18.61 0.84 19.86
C SER A 114 17.64 2.03 20.02
N ARG A 115 16.56 2.10 19.21
CA ARG A 115 15.59 3.22 19.21
C ARG A 115 14.16 2.75 18.94
N PRO A 116 13.57 1.91 19.81
CA PRO A 116 12.26 1.32 19.57
C PRO A 116 11.15 2.39 19.44
N LEU A 117 11.18 3.44 20.24
CA LEU A 117 10.19 4.51 20.20
C LEU A 117 10.16 5.23 18.86
N GLN A 118 11.31 5.54 18.26
CA GLN A 118 11.37 6.19 16.94
C GLN A 118 10.81 5.27 15.86
N GLY A 119 11.11 3.98 15.89
CA GLY A 119 10.54 2.99 14.99
C GLY A 119 9.02 2.85 15.14
N MET A 120 8.51 2.87 16.37
CA MET A 120 7.08 2.83 16.65
C MET A 120 6.36 4.07 16.11
N LEU A 121 6.90 5.26 16.34
CA LEU A 121 6.32 6.51 15.86
C LEU A 121 6.29 6.58 14.32
N LEU A 122 7.41 6.23 13.66
CA LEU A 122 7.48 6.22 12.20
C LEU A 122 6.62 5.11 11.60
N GLY A 123 6.53 3.95 12.25
CA GLY A 123 5.61 2.88 11.87
C GLY A 123 4.15 3.30 11.98
N ALA A 124 3.76 3.90 13.10
CA ALA A 124 2.40 4.42 13.32
C ALA A 124 2.05 5.54 12.32
N ALA A 125 2.98 6.48 12.08
CA ALA A 125 2.79 7.53 11.08
C ALA A 125 2.63 6.95 9.66
N THR A 126 3.39 5.90 9.33
CA THR A 126 3.23 5.17 8.06
C THR A 126 1.87 4.50 7.97
N GLY A 127 1.42 3.83 9.03
CA GLY A 127 0.10 3.20 9.08
C GLY A 127 -1.04 4.22 8.97
N THR A 128 -0.89 5.39 9.59
CA THR A 128 -1.85 6.51 9.43
C THR A 128 -1.90 6.99 7.98
N ALA A 129 -0.75 7.11 7.33
CA ALA A 129 -0.70 7.48 5.92
C ALA A 129 -1.32 6.40 5.02
N ILE A 130 -1.13 5.10 5.35
CA ILE A 130 -1.79 3.97 4.67
C ILE A 130 -3.31 4.09 4.80
N ALA A 131 -3.82 4.30 6.01
CA ALA A 131 -5.25 4.49 6.23
C ALA A 131 -5.78 5.71 5.46
N GLY A 132 -5.05 6.83 5.50
CA GLY A 132 -5.42 8.07 4.83
C GLY A 132 -5.61 7.89 3.32
N TYR A 133 -4.61 7.35 2.60
CA TYR A 133 -4.77 7.14 1.17
C TYR A 133 -5.79 6.04 0.85
N THR A 134 -5.88 5.00 1.67
CA THR A 134 -6.84 3.91 1.46
C THR A 134 -8.29 4.40 1.57
N LEU A 135 -8.59 5.24 2.57
CA LEU A 135 -9.91 5.85 2.75
C LEU A 135 -10.25 6.83 1.62
N TRP A 136 -9.29 7.68 1.25
CA TRP A 136 -9.49 8.64 0.16
C TRP A 136 -9.70 7.95 -1.18
N ASP A 137 -8.87 6.96 -1.49
CA ASP A 137 -8.96 6.22 -2.74
C ASP A 137 -10.24 5.36 -2.78
N GLY A 138 -10.63 4.77 -1.64
CA GLY A 138 -11.90 4.08 -1.49
C GLY A 138 -13.09 5.02 -1.74
N TYR A 139 -13.11 6.19 -1.11
CA TYR A 139 -14.12 7.22 -1.36
C TYR A 139 -14.17 7.63 -2.84
N SER A 140 -13.00 7.78 -3.47
CA SER A 140 -12.91 8.18 -4.88
C SER A 140 -13.51 7.15 -5.83
N VAL A 141 -13.26 5.86 -5.61
CA VAL A 141 -13.80 4.80 -6.50
C VAL A 141 -15.22 4.38 -6.15
N ILE A 142 -15.64 4.48 -4.87
CA ILE A 142 -16.98 4.08 -4.42
C ILE A 142 -17.97 5.24 -4.59
N SER A 143 -17.67 6.42 -4.00
CA SER A 143 -18.64 7.54 -3.92
C SER A 143 -18.56 8.48 -5.11
N LEU A 144 -17.36 8.71 -5.67
CA LEU A 144 -17.20 9.53 -6.87
C LEU A 144 -17.30 8.71 -8.16
N HIS A 145 -17.43 7.37 -8.06
CA HIS A 145 -17.54 6.43 -9.18
C HIS A 145 -16.41 6.55 -10.20
N LEU A 146 -15.19 6.85 -9.73
CA LEU A 146 -14.04 6.95 -10.60
C LEU A 146 -13.56 5.55 -11.02
N ASP A 147 -13.24 5.40 -12.30
CA ASP A 147 -12.67 4.15 -12.81
C ASP A 147 -11.30 3.88 -12.17
N PRO A 148 -11.06 2.71 -11.55
CA PRO A 148 -9.83 2.40 -10.83
C PRO A 148 -8.56 2.55 -11.66
N VAL A 149 -8.59 2.15 -12.94
CA VAL A 149 -7.41 2.19 -13.83
C VAL A 149 -7.03 3.62 -14.13
N ARG A 150 -8.00 4.43 -14.57
CA ARG A 150 -7.78 5.84 -14.92
C ARG A 150 -7.38 6.65 -13.70
N TYR A 151 -8.09 6.44 -12.60
CA TYR A 151 -7.83 7.11 -11.34
C TYR A 151 -6.39 6.87 -10.87
N TYR A 152 -5.96 5.61 -10.84
CA TYR A 152 -4.63 5.31 -10.35
C TYR A 152 -3.53 5.66 -11.35
N ALA A 153 -3.76 5.52 -12.65
CA ALA A 153 -2.83 6.00 -13.68
C ALA A 153 -2.62 7.52 -13.59
N SER A 154 -3.70 8.30 -13.38
CA SER A 154 -3.61 9.75 -13.16
C SER A 154 -2.84 10.08 -11.87
N THR A 155 -3.07 9.32 -10.80
CA THR A 155 -2.33 9.44 -9.53
C THR A 155 -0.83 9.19 -9.74
N LEU A 156 -0.44 8.15 -10.48
CA LEU A 156 0.96 7.85 -10.79
C LEU A 156 1.62 8.94 -11.64
N LEU A 157 0.89 9.48 -12.62
CA LEU A 157 1.38 10.60 -13.41
C LEU A 157 1.67 11.81 -12.54
N LEU A 158 0.73 12.20 -11.68
CA LEU A 158 0.91 13.33 -10.77
C LEU A 158 2.03 13.08 -9.75
N GLN A 159 2.16 11.88 -9.21
CA GLN A 159 3.29 11.53 -8.34
C GLN A 159 4.62 11.73 -9.07
N SER A 160 4.74 11.25 -10.31
CA SER A 160 5.96 11.39 -11.09
C SER A 160 6.30 12.86 -11.34
N LEU A 161 5.30 13.69 -11.67
CA LEU A 161 5.46 15.13 -11.90
C LEU A 161 5.86 15.88 -10.63
N ILE A 162 5.17 15.63 -9.51
CA ILE A 162 5.44 16.27 -8.22
C ILE A 162 6.84 15.94 -7.70
N LEU A 163 7.31 14.70 -7.89
CA LEU A 163 8.63 14.26 -7.45
C LEU A 163 9.76 14.70 -8.38
N THR A 164 9.47 15.05 -9.64
CA THR A 164 10.48 15.41 -10.65
C THR A 164 11.36 16.60 -10.25
N PRO A 165 10.86 17.72 -9.69
CA PRO A 165 11.74 18.82 -9.29
C PRO A 165 12.78 18.41 -8.26
N GLY A 166 12.40 17.54 -7.29
CA GLY A 166 13.31 16.98 -6.30
C GLY A 166 14.36 16.05 -6.91
N ALA A 167 13.98 15.26 -7.89
CA ALA A 167 14.90 14.38 -8.62
C ALA A 167 15.88 15.19 -9.50
N MET A 168 15.40 16.22 -10.20
CA MET A 168 16.22 17.08 -11.07
C MET A 168 17.29 17.85 -10.30
N ARG A 169 17.04 18.23 -9.06
CA ARG A 169 18.07 18.85 -8.19
C ARG A 169 19.25 17.91 -7.92
N ARG A 170 19.05 16.61 -8.08
CA ARG A 170 20.04 15.56 -7.88
C ARG A 170 20.32 14.75 -9.15
N ARG A 171 20.17 15.38 -10.32
CA ARG A 171 20.23 14.74 -11.65
C ARG A 171 21.47 13.89 -11.88
N ASN A 172 22.62 14.31 -11.32
CA ASN A 172 23.88 13.58 -11.46
C ASN A 172 23.85 12.16 -10.84
N ARG A 173 22.90 11.89 -9.94
CA ARG A 173 22.72 10.57 -9.29
C ARG A 173 21.66 9.71 -9.99
N ILE A 174 20.91 10.27 -10.95
CA ILE A 174 19.84 9.53 -11.65
C ILE A 174 20.39 8.33 -12.41
N PRO A 175 21.43 8.48 -13.28
CA PRO A 175 21.92 7.35 -14.07
C PRO A 175 22.39 6.18 -13.22
N THR A 176 23.11 6.48 -12.13
CA THR A 176 23.62 5.46 -11.21
C THR A 176 22.48 4.77 -10.47
N ALA A 177 21.53 5.53 -9.92
CA ALA A 177 20.40 4.97 -9.18
C ALA A 177 19.51 4.09 -10.08
N VAL A 178 19.22 4.56 -11.30
CA VAL A 178 18.40 3.77 -12.25
C VAL A 178 19.16 2.52 -12.71
N ARG A 179 20.45 2.62 -13.03
CA ARG A 179 21.23 1.49 -13.52
C ARG A 179 21.40 0.38 -12.47
N VAL A 180 21.56 0.75 -11.20
CA VAL A 180 21.72 -0.22 -10.11
C VAL A 180 20.39 -0.91 -9.79
N ASP A 181 19.27 -0.17 -9.81
CA ASP A 181 17.97 -0.64 -9.34
C ASP A 181 16.98 -0.89 -10.50
N ILE A 182 17.43 -1.04 -11.76
CA ILE A 182 16.54 -1.11 -12.92
C ILE A 182 15.56 -2.29 -12.83
N ILE A 183 16.00 -3.46 -12.39
CA ILE A 183 15.13 -4.65 -12.29
C ILE A 183 14.06 -4.44 -11.20
N PRO A 184 14.40 -4.06 -9.96
CA PRO A 184 13.39 -3.70 -8.96
C PRO A 184 12.44 -2.60 -9.43
N ILE A 185 12.94 -1.55 -10.09
CA ILE A 185 12.11 -0.46 -10.64
C ILE A 185 11.08 -1.00 -11.62
N LEU A 186 11.47 -1.83 -12.59
CA LEU A 186 10.57 -2.39 -13.60
C LEU A 186 9.54 -3.34 -12.98
N ILE A 187 9.96 -4.22 -12.06
CA ILE A 187 9.04 -5.12 -11.36
C ILE A 187 7.99 -4.33 -10.57
N ILE A 188 8.42 -3.30 -9.82
CA ILE A 188 7.51 -2.46 -9.05
C ILE A 188 6.60 -1.67 -9.99
N ALA A 189 7.12 -1.15 -11.11
CA ALA A 189 6.34 -0.37 -12.06
C ALA A 189 5.19 -1.15 -12.70
N VAL A 190 5.32 -2.46 -12.84
CA VAL A 190 4.26 -3.34 -13.37
C VAL A 190 3.38 -3.86 -12.24
N CYS A 191 3.99 -4.53 -11.26
CA CYS A 191 3.25 -5.33 -10.28
C CYS A 191 2.54 -4.48 -9.22
N SER A 192 3.13 -3.37 -8.78
CA SER A 192 2.54 -2.56 -7.72
C SER A 192 1.26 -1.84 -8.18
N PRO A 193 1.23 -1.14 -9.34
CA PRO A 193 -0.01 -0.56 -9.83
C PRO A 193 -1.07 -1.61 -10.17
N LEU A 194 -0.69 -2.74 -10.78
CA LEU A 194 -1.62 -3.82 -11.07
C LEU A 194 -2.30 -4.32 -9.79
N ALA A 195 -1.51 -4.63 -8.76
CA ALA A 195 -2.04 -5.07 -7.49
C ALA A 195 -2.96 -4.03 -6.85
N TYR A 196 -2.59 -2.73 -6.93
CA TYR A 196 -3.39 -1.69 -6.33
C TYR A 196 -4.68 -1.40 -7.10
N ILE A 197 -4.66 -1.45 -8.42
CA ILE A 197 -5.87 -1.35 -9.27
C ILE A 197 -6.85 -2.48 -8.93
N LEU A 198 -6.35 -3.71 -8.74
CA LEU A 198 -7.20 -4.82 -8.31
C LEU A 198 -7.83 -4.58 -6.93
N VAL A 199 -7.09 -3.98 -6.00
CA VAL A 199 -7.61 -3.56 -4.69
C VAL A 199 -8.71 -2.50 -4.84
N LEU A 200 -8.48 -1.46 -5.66
CA LEU A 200 -9.48 -0.42 -5.92
C LEU A 200 -10.74 -0.99 -6.59
N THR A 201 -10.59 -1.94 -7.50
CA THR A 201 -11.72 -2.64 -8.13
C THR A 201 -12.50 -3.46 -7.10
N ALA A 202 -11.82 -4.15 -6.19
CA ALA A 202 -12.47 -4.88 -5.10
C ALA A 202 -13.26 -3.96 -4.16
N MET A 203 -12.76 -2.75 -3.90
CA MET A 203 -13.46 -1.74 -3.07
C MET A 203 -14.80 -1.29 -3.67
N GLN A 204 -15.00 -1.41 -4.98
CA GLN A 204 -16.30 -1.10 -5.61
C GLN A 204 -17.40 -2.12 -5.31
N SER A 205 -17.02 -3.34 -4.93
CA SER A 205 -17.94 -4.45 -4.70
C SER A 205 -17.98 -4.96 -3.26
N MET A 206 -17.02 -4.54 -2.42
CA MET A 206 -16.86 -4.98 -1.03
C MET A 206 -16.63 -3.79 -0.10
N PRO A 207 -17.08 -3.86 1.17
CA PRO A 207 -16.77 -2.85 2.18
C PRO A 207 -15.26 -2.61 2.30
N LEU A 208 -14.86 -1.36 2.37
CA LEU A 208 -13.47 -0.93 2.50
C LEU A 208 -12.79 -1.55 3.73
N ALA A 209 -13.54 -1.63 4.83
CA ALA A 209 -13.07 -2.23 6.07
C ALA A 209 -12.70 -3.72 5.96
N LEU A 210 -13.24 -4.44 4.97
CA LEU A 210 -12.88 -5.83 4.70
C LEU A 210 -11.70 -5.92 3.71
N VAL A 211 -11.67 -5.06 2.70
CA VAL A 211 -10.61 -5.05 1.69
C VAL A 211 -9.25 -4.74 2.30
N ALA A 212 -9.19 -3.83 3.29
CA ALA A 212 -7.93 -3.43 3.91
C ALA A 212 -7.18 -4.59 4.59
N PRO A 213 -7.80 -5.43 5.46
CA PRO A 213 -7.14 -6.61 6.03
C PRO A 213 -6.84 -7.68 4.98
N LEU A 214 -7.74 -7.90 4.01
CA LEU A 214 -7.53 -8.90 2.95
C LEU A 214 -6.29 -8.60 2.11
N ARG A 215 -5.99 -7.33 1.85
CA ARG A 215 -4.78 -6.90 1.15
C ARG A 215 -3.50 -7.39 1.84
N GLU A 216 -3.53 -7.57 3.14
CA GLU A 216 -2.36 -8.00 3.91
C GLU A 216 -1.98 -9.47 3.69
N THR A 217 -2.77 -10.27 2.94
CA THR A 217 -2.39 -11.62 2.47
C THR A 217 -1.08 -11.62 1.70
N SER A 218 -0.72 -10.52 1.06
CA SER A 218 0.55 -10.33 0.38
C SER A 218 1.77 -10.58 1.29
N ILE A 219 1.63 -10.38 2.60
CA ILE A 219 2.68 -10.66 3.59
C ILE A 219 3.02 -12.15 3.63
N ILE A 220 2.02 -13.02 3.45
CA ILE A 220 2.22 -14.48 3.44
C ILE A 220 3.11 -14.84 2.25
N VAL A 221 2.74 -14.37 1.06
CA VAL A 221 3.50 -14.61 -0.17
C VAL A 221 4.91 -14.05 -0.06
N GLY A 222 5.04 -12.81 0.41
CA GLY A 222 6.34 -12.18 0.63
C GLY A 222 7.20 -12.91 1.64
N SER A 223 6.62 -13.43 2.72
CA SER A 223 7.33 -14.18 3.75
C SER A 223 7.82 -15.54 3.24
N LEU A 224 7.00 -16.24 2.44
CA LEU A 224 7.38 -17.51 1.83
C LEU A 224 8.49 -17.33 0.79
N LEU A 225 8.37 -16.30 -0.07
CA LEU A 225 9.39 -15.93 -1.03
C LEU A 225 10.71 -15.57 -0.36
N SER A 226 10.67 -14.78 0.71
CA SER A 226 11.85 -14.40 1.48
C SER A 226 12.55 -15.62 2.08
N TYR A 227 11.80 -16.59 2.60
CA TYR A 227 12.36 -17.85 3.08
C TYR A 227 13.05 -18.63 1.94
N TRP A 228 12.39 -18.73 0.80
CA TRP A 228 12.91 -19.50 -0.34
C TRP A 228 14.15 -18.86 -1.00
N LEU A 229 14.14 -17.51 -1.15
CA LEU A 229 15.25 -16.78 -1.79
C LEU A 229 16.44 -16.54 -0.87
N PHE A 230 16.17 -16.19 0.40
CA PHE A 230 17.21 -15.73 1.33
C PHE A 230 17.56 -16.74 2.42
N ARG A 231 16.87 -17.91 2.44
CA ARG A 231 17.06 -18.97 3.45
C ARG A 231 17.03 -18.45 4.89
N GLU A 232 16.15 -17.48 5.16
CA GLU A 232 16.05 -16.87 6.47
C GLU A 232 15.54 -17.85 7.53
N ASN A 233 16.09 -17.76 8.74
CA ASN A 233 15.66 -18.54 9.89
C ASN A 233 14.22 -18.17 10.32
N HIS A 234 13.54 -19.09 11.10
CA HIS A 234 12.19 -18.91 11.64
C HIS A 234 11.01 -19.30 10.75
N LEU A 235 11.18 -20.33 9.90
CA LEU A 235 10.11 -20.88 9.07
C LEU A 235 8.85 -21.22 9.87
N ALA A 236 8.99 -21.88 11.03
CA ALA A 236 7.86 -22.28 11.87
C ALA A 236 6.99 -21.09 12.31
N ARG A 237 7.62 -19.97 12.69
CA ARG A 237 6.91 -18.74 13.07
C ARG A 237 6.17 -18.13 11.88
N ARG A 238 6.77 -18.14 10.69
CA ARG A 238 6.15 -17.62 9.48
C ARG A 238 4.96 -18.45 9.04
N ILE A 239 5.08 -19.79 9.09
CA ILE A 239 3.97 -20.70 8.82
C ILE A 239 2.85 -20.50 9.84
N ALA A 240 3.15 -20.44 11.14
CA ALA A 240 2.16 -20.19 12.18
C ALA A 240 1.42 -18.86 11.94
N GLY A 241 2.15 -17.79 11.68
CA GLY A 241 1.55 -16.50 11.36
C GLY A 241 0.71 -16.52 10.08
N ALA A 242 1.16 -17.22 9.03
CA ALA A 242 0.40 -17.40 7.79
C ALA A 242 -0.92 -18.14 8.05
N VAL A 243 -0.92 -19.19 8.84
CA VAL A 243 -2.14 -19.93 9.25
C VAL A 243 -3.10 -19.02 10.00
N VAL A 244 -2.60 -18.20 10.94
CA VAL A 244 -3.44 -17.23 11.67
C VAL A 244 -4.05 -16.20 10.73
N VAL A 245 -3.28 -15.66 9.78
CA VAL A 245 -3.80 -14.70 8.76
C VAL A 245 -4.88 -15.39 7.92
N LEU A 246 -4.64 -16.59 7.40
CA LEU A 246 -5.62 -17.32 6.59
C LEU A 246 -6.91 -17.64 7.39
N THR A 247 -6.79 -17.97 8.66
CA THR A 247 -7.95 -18.17 9.55
C THR A 247 -8.76 -16.88 9.69
N GLY A 248 -8.09 -15.74 9.90
CA GLY A 248 -8.77 -14.45 9.97
C GLY A 248 -9.50 -14.11 8.67
N ILE A 249 -8.89 -14.37 7.50
CA ILE A 249 -9.50 -14.16 6.19
C ILE A 249 -10.73 -15.06 6.01
N ALA A 250 -10.64 -16.34 6.38
CA ALA A 250 -11.77 -17.25 6.31
C ALA A 250 -12.97 -16.76 7.15
N ILE A 251 -12.69 -16.21 8.35
CA ILE A 251 -13.73 -15.63 9.22
C ILE A 251 -14.32 -14.35 8.62
N ILE A 252 -13.53 -13.52 7.94
CA ILE A 252 -14.03 -12.33 7.23
C ILE A 252 -15.00 -12.72 6.10
N SER A 253 -14.76 -13.86 5.47
CA SER A 253 -15.54 -14.32 4.31
C SER A 253 -16.85 -15.04 4.67
N LEU A 254 -17.07 -15.34 5.97
CA LEU A 254 -18.32 -15.93 6.50
C LEU A 254 -19.34 -14.85 6.85
#